data_dab32bcdae604af0fe473a6aa04c2945
#
_entry.id   dab32bcdae604af0fe473a6aa04c2945
#
_cell.length_a   1.000
_cell.length_b   1.000
_cell.length_c   1.000
_cell.angle_alpha   90.00
_cell.angle_beta   90.00
_cell.angle_gamma   90.00
#
_symmetry.space_group_name_H-M   'P 1'
#
loop_
_entity.id
_entity.type
_entity.pdbx_description
1 polymer ?
#
loop_
_entity_poly.entity_id
_entity_poly.type
_entity_poly.pdbx_seq_one_letter_code
_entity_poly.pdbx_strand_id
1 'polypeptide(L)'
;MSVNKVILVGRLGQDPDVRYMPNETAVCNFSLATSSSYKDKTGEKVDQTEWHRIVMFGKVAEIAKEYLKKGSQIFVEGRLQTRKWQTKDGQDRYTTEVVAATMQMLGSKDNASSGGDSSEIG
;
A
#
# COMPACT_ATOMS: atom_id res chain seq x y z
N MET A 1 18.09 19.95 4.79
CA MET A 1 17.82 19.03 3.68
C MET A 1 17.53 17.64 4.22
N SER A 2 16.57 16.95 3.65
CA SER A 2 16.19 15.64 4.15
C SER A 2 15.67 14.77 3.01
N VAL A 3 15.52 13.49 3.33
CA VAL A 3 14.92 12.53 2.40
C VAL A 3 13.78 11.84 3.12
N ASN A 4 12.67 11.68 2.42
CA ASN A 4 11.53 10.97 2.96
C ASN A 4 10.95 10.15 1.82
N LYS A 5 11.34 8.90 1.75
CA LYS A 5 10.96 8.05 0.63
C LYS A 5 10.70 6.63 1.12
N VAL A 6 9.60 6.07 0.64
CA VAL A 6 9.20 4.71 0.97
C VAL A 6 8.97 3.96 -0.32
N ILE A 7 9.50 2.76 -0.40
CA ILE A 7 9.29 1.88 -1.54
C ILE A 7 8.80 0.54 -0.99
N LEU A 8 7.67 0.09 -1.50
CA LEU A 8 7.06 -1.15 -1.02
C LEU A 8 6.59 -1.99 -2.19
N VAL A 9 6.73 -3.29 -2.06
CA VAL A 9 6.08 -4.26 -2.93
C VAL A 9 5.32 -5.20 -2.02
N GLY A 10 4.03 -5.29 -2.22
CA GLY A 10 3.22 -6.11 -1.34
C GLY A 10 1.85 -6.38 -1.93
N ARG A 11 0.96 -6.91 -1.10
CA ARG A 11 -0.38 -7.27 -1.54
C ARG A 11 -1.41 -6.57 -0.70
N LEU A 12 -2.50 -6.16 -1.36
CA LEU A 12 -3.60 -5.52 -0.65
C LEU A 12 -4.27 -6.50 0.29
N GLY A 13 -4.53 -6.05 1.50
CA GLY A 13 -5.25 -6.86 2.48
C GLY A 13 -6.74 -6.74 2.36
N GLN A 14 -7.22 -5.77 1.57
CA GLN A 14 -8.63 -5.52 1.40
C GLN A 14 -8.83 -4.74 0.13
N ASP A 15 -10.08 -4.66 -0.31
CA ASP A 15 -10.39 -3.82 -1.46
C ASP A 15 -10.13 -2.36 -1.10
N PRO A 16 -9.68 -1.56 -2.07
CA PRO A 16 -9.45 -0.14 -1.80
C PRO A 16 -10.72 0.58 -1.37
N ASP A 17 -10.58 1.44 -0.38
CA ASP A 17 -11.67 2.29 0.06
C ASP A 17 -11.49 3.63 -0.61
N VAL A 18 -12.39 3.97 -1.51
CA VAL A 18 -12.26 5.18 -2.31
C VAL A 18 -13.36 6.17 -1.93
N ARG A 19 -12.96 7.40 -1.68
CA ARG A 19 -13.87 8.47 -1.36
C ARG A 19 -13.48 9.69 -2.16
N TYR A 20 -14.41 10.63 -2.24
CA TYR A 20 -14.16 11.87 -2.98
C TYR A 20 -14.25 13.05 -2.04
N MET A 21 -13.29 13.95 -2.18
CA MET A 21 -13.30 15.18 -1.41
C MET A 21 -14.30 16.16 -2.03
N PRO A 22 -14.67 17.22 -1.29
CA PRO A 22 -15.63 18.19 -1.85
C PRO A 22 -15.19 18.78 -3.19
N ASN A 23 -13.88 18.83 -3.45
CA ASN A 23 -13.39 19.33 -4.73
C ASN A 23 -13.30 18.21 -5.78
N GLU A 24 -13.94 17.06 -5.48
CA GLU A 24 -14.03 15.93 -6.38
C GLU A 24 -12.71 15.19 -6.60
N THR A 25 -11.72 15.45 -5.76
CA THR A 25 -10.48 14.68 -5.82
C THR A 25 -10.68 13.33 -5.16
N ALA A 26 -10.30 12.28 -5.85
CA ALA A 26 -10.41 10.93 -5.30
C ALA A 26 -9.35 10.71 -4.23
N VAL A 27 -9.74 10.01 -3.17
CA VAL A 27 -8.84 9.59 -2.10
C VAL A 27 -9.04 8.11 -1.91
N CYS A 28 -7.95 7.35 -1.98
CA CYS A 28 -8.00 5.90 -1.87
C CYS A 28 -7.16 5.45 -0.69
N ASN A 29 -7.71 4.55 0.12
CA ASN A 29 -7.02 4.00 1.28
C ASN A 29 -7.07 2.49 1.24
N PHE A 30 -5.97 1.85 1.62
CA PHE A 30 -5.98 0.40 1.81
C PHE A 30 -4.75 0.01 2.63
N SER A 31 -4.76 -1.24 3.08
CA SER A 31 -3.61 -1.79 3.79
C SER A 31 -2.82 -2.65 2.83
N LEU A 32 -1.51 -2.54 2.89
CA LEU A 32 -0.60 -3.30 2.05
C LEU A 32 0.27 -4.15 2.94
N ALA A 33 0.32 -5.44 2.66
CA ALA A 33 1.10 -6.37 3.45
C ALA A 33 2.43 -6.63 2.77
N THR A 34 3.51 -6.47 3.52
CA THR A 34 4.83 -6.92 3.07
C THR A 34 5.24 -8.04 3.99
N SER A 35 5.82 -9.08 3.41
CA SER A 35 6.17 -10.28 4.17
C SER A 35 7.65 -10.56 4.04
N SER A 36 8.23 -11.05 5.11
CA SER A 36 9.60 -11.48 5.11
C SER A 36 9.71 -12.71 5.99
N SER A 37 10.80 -13.43 5.84
CA SER A 37 11.03 -14.58 6.71
C SER A 37 12.50 -14.62 7.05
N TYR A 38 12.78 -15.21 8.20
CA TYR A 38 14.14 -15.37 8.68
C TYR A 38 14.20 -16.63 9.52
N LYS A 39 15.41 -17.07 9.80
CA LYS A 39 15.60 -18.21 10.69
C LYS A 39 15.96 -17.70 12.08
N ASP A 40 15.29 -18.27 13.08
CA ASP A 40 15.60 -17.89 14.44
C ASP A 40 16.83 -18.66 14.91
N LYS A 41 17.15 -18.50 16.18
CA LYS A 41 18.35 -19.11 16.75
C LYS A 41 18.31 -20.63 16.71
N THR A 42 17.11 -21.18 16.71
CA THR A 42 16.96 -22.64 16.69
C THR A 42 16.92 -23.20 15.27
N GLY A 43 17.03 -22.32 14.27
CA GLY A 43 17.01 -22.76 12.89
C GLY A 43 15.64 -22.86 12.29
N GLU A 44 14.62 -22.44 13.02
CA GLU A 44 13.26 -22.51 12.52
C GLU A 44 12.93 -21.26 11.70
N LYS A 45 12.16 -21.48 10.65
CA LYS A 45 11.73 -20.39 9.79
C LYS A 45 10.63 -19.58 10.49
N VAL A 46 10.80 -18.29 10.53
CA VAL A 46 9.80 -17.38 11.10
C VAL A 46 9.34 -16.43 10.02
N ASP A 47 8.03 -16.40 9.80
CA ASP A 47 7.42 -15.49 8.83
C ASP A 47 6.91 -14.27 9.56
N GLN A 48 7.09 -13.12 8.92
CA GLN A 48 6.70 -11.87 9.53
C GLN A 48 5.99 -11.02 8.48
N THR A 49 4.86 -10.45 8.86
CA THR A 49 4.09 -9.59 7.97
C THR A 49 3.97 -8.21 8.59
N GLU A 50 4.25 -7.20 7.79
CA GLU A 50 4.05 -5.82 8.19
C GLU A 50 2.91 -5.25 7.38
N TRP A 51 2.03 -4.53 8.05
CA TRP A 51 0.90 -3.89 7.41
C TRP A 51 1.16 -2.40 7.29
N HIS A 52 1.05 -1.90 6.08
CA HIS A 52 1.29 -0.49 5.81
C HIS A 52 -0.01 0.16 5.37
N ARG A 53 -0.29 1.31 5.92
CA ARG A 53 -1.46 2.07 5.50
C ARG A 53 -1.06 2.94 4.32
N ILE A 54 -1.75 2.75 3.20
CA ILE A 54 -1.43 3.45 1.95
C ILE A 54 -2.55 4.42 1.65
N VAL A 55 -2.18 5.64 1.27
CA VAL A 55 -3.13 6.67 0.87
C VAL A 55 -2.72 7.16 -0.50
N MET A 56 -3.70 7.28 -1.39
CA MET A 56 -3.48 7.80 -2.74
C MET A 56 -4.47 8.90 -3.01
N PHE A 57 -4.04 9.87 -3.82
CA PHE A 57 -4.88 11.00 -4.17
C PHE A 57 -4.93 11.17 -5.68
N GLY A 58 -6.06 11.68 -6.16
CA GLY A 58 -6.18 12.09 -7.55
C GLY A 58 -6.11 10.93 -8.51
N LYS A 59 -5.32 11.08 -9.54
CA LYS A 59 -5.28 10.10 -10.61
C LYS A 59 -4.82 8.74 -10.15
N VAL A 60 -3.83 8.69 -9.27
CA VAL A 60 -3.35 7.42 -8.75
C VAL A 60 -4.47 6.71 -8.01
N ALA A 61 -5.26 7.47 -7.26
CA ALA A 61 -6.39 6.90 -6.53
C ALA A 61 -7.43 6.34 -7.48
N GLU A 62 -7.67 7.01 -8.58
CA GLU A 62 -8.67 6.55 -9.53
C GLU A 62 -8.21 5.28 -10.24
N ILE A 63 -6.94 5.19 -10.54
CA ILE A 63 -6.39 3.97 -11.13
C ILE A 63 -6.52 2.82 -10.14
N ALA A 64 -6.25 3.08 -8.86
CA ALA A 64 -6.39 2.05 -7.85
C ALA A 64 -7.83 1.57 -7.75
N LYS A 65 -8.77 2.51 -7.79
CA LYS A 65 -10.17 2.15 -7.75
C LYS A 65 -10.56 1.23 -8.89
N GLU A 66 -10.01 1.50 -10.06
CA GLU A 66 -10.39 0.78 -11.26
C GLU A 66 -9.81 -0.63 -11.29
N TYR A 67 -8.58 -0.79 -10.83
CA TYR A 67 -7.84 -2.01 -11.10
C TYR A 67 -7.44 -2.83 -9.89
N LEU A 68 -7.42 -2.26 -8.69
CA LEU A 68 -6.92 -2.98 -7.53
C LEU A 68 -8.06 -3.61 -6.74
N LYS A 69 -7.73 -4.73 -6.11
CA LYS A 69 -8.65 -5.43 -5.24
C LYS A 69 -7.84 -6.20 -4.22
N LYS A 70 -8.53 -6.76 -3.24
CA LYS A 70 -7.88 -7.57 -2.23
C LYS A 70 -7.00 -8.63 -2.90
N GLY A 71 -5.77 -8.74 -2.45
CA GLY A 71 -4.83 -9.72 -2.98
C GLY A 71 -3.98 -9.23 -4.12
N SER A 72 -4.30 -8.08 -4.72
CA SER A 72 -3.47 -7.55 -5.79
C SER A 72 -2.07 -7.27 -5.31
N GLN A 73 -1.09 -7.58 -6.14
CA GLN A 73 0.30 -7.28 -5.84
C GLN A 73 0.71 -6.02 -6.56
N ILE A 74 1.28 -5.08 -5.83
CA ILE A 74 1.63 -3.79 -6.40
C ILE A 74 2.96 -3.31 -5.87
N PHE A 75 3.56 -2.40 -6.63
CA PHE A 75 4.70 -1.62 -6.24
C PHE A 75 4.21 -0.22 -5.91
N VAL A 76 4.66 0.32 -4.78
CA VAL A 76 4.28 1.66 -4.36
C VAL A 76 5.53 2.44 -4.00
N GLU A 77 5.58 3.67 -4.44
CA GLU A 77 6.64 4.58 -4.06
C GLU A 77 6.00 5.87 -3.58
N GLY A 78 6.42 6.36 -2.43
CA GLY A 78 5.87 7.56 -1.86
C GLY A 78 6.68 8.04 -0.68
N ARG A 79 5.98 8.64 0.28
CA ARG A 79 6.63 9.20 1.45
C ARG A 79 5.82 8.89 2.68
N LEU A 80 6.46 8.94 3.82
CA LEU A 80 5.77 8.79 5.10
C LEU A 80 5.14 10.11 5.50
N GLN A 81 3.96 10.02 6.07
CA GLN A 81 3.27 11.19 6.58
C GLN A 81 2.54 10.78 7.85
N THR A 82 2.65 11.59 8.87
CA THR A 82 1.92 11.37 10.11
C THR A 82 0.92 12.48 10.26
N ARG A 83 -0.33 12.11 10.48
CA ARG A 83 -1.36 13.11 10.73
C ARG A 83 -1.91 12.92 12.13
N LYS A 84 -2.32 14.02 12.70
CA LYS A 84 -2.89 14.06 14.03
C LYS A 84 -4.39 14.17 13.90
N TRP A 85 -5.11 13.44 14.75
CA TRP A 85 -6.56 13.53 14.78
C TRP A 85 -7.01 13.30 16.20
N GLN A 86 -8.27 13.56 16.48
CA GLN A 86 -8.80 13.44 17.83
C GLN A 86 -9.94 12.44 17.85
N THR A 87 -9.98 11.65 18.92
CA THR A 87 -11.11 10.77 19.15
C THR A 87 -12.31 11.60 19.63
N LYS A 88 -13.44 10.93 19.74
CA LYS A 88 -14.66 11.62 20.19
C LYS A 88 -14.52 12.17 21.60
N ASP A 89 -13.70 11.53 22.41
CA ASP A 89 -13.51 11.99 23.80
C ASP A 89 -12.33 12.95 23.92
N GLY A 90 -11.84 13.46 22.81
CA GLY A 90 -10.85 14.52 22.83
C GLY A 90 -9.40 14.10 22.94
N GLN A 91 -9.14 12.81 22.83
CA GLN A 91 -7.77 12.34 22.91
C GLN A 91 -7.06 12.50 21.58
N ASP A 92 -5.81 12.95 21.64
CA ASP A 92 -4.99 13.08 20.44
C ASP A 92 -4.50 11.72 19.98
N ARG A 93 -4.58 11.48 18.70
CA ARG A 93 -4.07 10.28 18.08
C ARG A 93 -3.23 10.64 16.88
N TYR A 94 -2.34 9.75 16.51
CA TYR A 94 -1.45 9.97 15.38
C TYR A 94 -1.51 8.75 14.49
N THR A 95 -1.59 8.98 13.19
CA THR A 95 -1.59 7.89 12.21
C THR A 95 -0.46 8.16 11.23
N THR A 96 0.42 7.18 11.08
CA THR A 96 1.49 7.25 10.09
C THR A 96 1.10 6.42 8.90
N GLU A 97 1.21 7.01 7.73
CA GLU A 97 0.78 6.36 6.51
C GLU A 97 1.75 6.69 5.39
N VAL A 98 1.67 5.92 4.33
CA VAL A 98 2.47 6.15 3.13
C VAL A 98 1.58 6.86 2.13
N VAL A 99 1.97 8.07 1.75
CA VAL A 99 1.27 8.80 0.70
C VAL A 99 1.95 8.41 -0.61
N ALA A 100 1.25 7.64 -1.42
CA ALA A 100 1.83 7.08 -2.63
C ALA A 100 1.85 8.11 -3.74
N ALA A 101 3.00 8.30 -4.34
CA ALA A 101 3.13 9.16 -5.51
C ALA A 101 3.06 8.34 -6.78
N THR A 102 3.53 7.12 -6.73
CA THR A 102 3.60 6.22 -7.88
C THR A 102 3.13 4.84 -7.47
N MET A 103 2.37 4.22 -8.33
CA MET A 103 1.90 2.86 -8.11
C MET A 103 2.01 2.10 -9.42
N GLN A 104 2.43 0.85 -9.33
CA GLN A 104 2.52 0.01 -10.50
C GLN A 104 1.99 -1.37 -10.14
N MET A 105 1.09 -1.87 -10.97
CA MET A 105 0.56 -3.20 -10.76
C MET A 105 1.58 -4.21 -11.21
N LEU A 106 1.81 -5.19 -10.37
CA LEU A 106 2.66 -6.32 -10.71
C LEU A 106 1.72 -7.47 -11.06
N GLY A 107 2.17 -8.44 -11.80
CA GLY A 107 1.30 -9.47 -12.32
C GLY A 107 0.31 -9.99 -11.29
N SER A 108 -0.87 -10.34 -11.75
CA SER A 108 -1.88 -10.96 -10.91
C SER A 108 -1.60 -12.44 -10.82
N LYS A 109 -2.37 -13.13 -9.96
CA LYS A 109 -2.29 -14.57 -9.92
C LYS A 109 -2.50 -15.18 -11.28
N ASP A 110 -3.45 -14.64 -12.00
CA ASP A 110 -3.77 -15.18 -13.30
C ASP A 110 -2.60 -15.02 -14.24
N ASN A 111 -1.93 -13.92 -14.12
CA ASN A 111 -0.80 -13.65 -14.97
C ASN A 111 0.44 -14.31 -14.52
N ALA A 112 0.46 -14.80 -13.34
CA ALA A 112 1.64 -15.47 -12.86
C ALA A 112 2.02 -16.56 -13.82
N SER A 113 1.05 -17.11 -14.46
CA SER A 113 1.31 -18.17 -15.39
C SER A 113 1.89 -17.64 -16.68
N SER A 114 1.47 -16.51 -17.06
CA SER A 114 1.98 -15.98 -18.28
C SER A 114 3.19 -15.16 -18.03
N GLY A 115 3.38 -15.11 -16.91
CA GLY A 115 4.37 -14.50 -16.65
C GLY A 115 5.10 -13.57 -17.01
N GLY A 116 4.97 -13.91 -16.96
CA GLY A 116 5.40 -13.29 -16.96
C GLY A 116 5.68 -12.25 -17.41
N ASP A 117 5.29 -12.10 -17.88
CA ASP A 117 5.41 -11.09 -18.40
C ASP A 117 5.44 -10.10 -17.78
N SER A 118 5.39 -10.22 -17.37
CA SER A 118 5.44 -9.33 -16.94
C SER A 118 6.14 -8.81 -16.44
N SER A 119 6.44 -9.11 -16.40
CA SER A 119 6.96 -8.67 -15.97
C SER A 119 7.43 -7.82 -16.13
N GLU A 120 7.29 -7.67 -16.53
CA GLU A 120 7.64 -6.84 -16.75
C GLU A 120 7.75 -6.11 -16.11
N ILE A 121 8.03 -6.14 -15.59
CA ILE A 121 8.04 -5.51 -15.00
C ILE A 121 8.26 -4.61 -14.98
N GLY A 122 8.03 -4.49 -15.05
CA GLY A 122 7.90 -3.61 -15.15
C GLY A 122 8.25 -2.95 -14.91
#